data_cca5f1c0fca751e40bd697b340977645
#
_entry.id   cca5f1c0fca751e40bd697b340977645
#
_cell.length_a   1.000
_cell.length_b   1.000
_cell.length_c   1.000
_cell.angle_alpha   90.00
_cell.angle_beta   90.00
_cell.angle_gamma   90.00
#
_symmetry.space_group_name_H-M   'P 1'
#
loop_
_entity.id
_entity.type
_entity.pdbx_description
1 polymer ?
#
loop_
_entity_poly.entity_id
_entity_poly.type
_entity_poly.pdbx_seq_one_letter_code
_entity_poly.pdbx_strand_id
1 'polypeptide(L)'
;MFLELAKVMDHSIDTSDFSGSLALNVTGKKSNSGAEKTAMYLKRLYSFDRQQPSFAALAFFWKTAETAEKPMLALLYAICVDDLLAESLAVLEASVPGEKLSVEFFENILQKNHPNHYSPNSCKSIAQNLASSWKQAGFIAGKVSISRTQPNISYRIACFAFLLAYIQGKRGDFIWSSLPVQALGLPESQLRNLAIECSKRDLMEYQHAGSVTTISFAALLNKIG
;
A
#
# COMPACT_ATOMS: atom_id res chain seq x y z
N MET A 1 3.66 6.81 -9.70
CA MET A 1 4.83 5.95 -9.34
C MET A 1 4.56 4.44 -9.38
N PHE A 2 3.30 3.99 -9.32
CA PHE A 2 3.01 2.53 -9.38
C PHE A 2 3.51 1.88 -10.69
N LEU A 3 3.29 2.50 -11.85
CA LEU A 3 3.72 1.92 -13.13
C LEU A 3 5.25 1.74 -13.22
N GLU A 4 6.00 2.67 -12.66
CA GLU A 4 7.46 2.60 -12.59
C GLU A 4 7.90 1.50 -11.60
N LEU A 5 7.27 1.42 -10.43
CA LEU A 5 7.50 0.34 -9.49
C LEU A 5 7.22 -1.03 -10.13
N ALA A 6 6.06 -1.18 -10.79
CA ALA A 6 5.68 -2.43 -11.42
C ALA A 6 6.73 -2.91 -12.43
N LYS A 7 7.26 -2.01 -13.26
CA LYS A 7 8.34 -2.37 -14.21
C LYS A 7 9.61 -2.85 -13.50
N VAL A 8 10.01 -2.18 -12.42
CA VAL A 8 11.20 -2.59 -11.63
C VAL A 8 10.95 -3.93 -10.94
N MET A 9 9.81 -4.09 -10.28
CA MET A 9 9.46 -5.33 -9.60
C MET A 9 9.36 -6.50 -10.57
N ASP A 10 8.62 -6.35 -11.67
CA ASP A 10 8.40 -7.43 -12.64
C ASP A 10 9.70 -7.83 -13.36
N HIS A 11 10.64 -6.90 -13.55
CA HIS A 11 11.95 -7.19 -14.13
C HIS A 11 12.90 -7.90 -13.14
N SER A 12 12.81 -7.57 -11.85
CA SER A 12 13.84 -7.96 -10.86
C SER A 12 13.37 -9.00 -9.84
N ILE A 13 12.08 -9.35 -9.84
CA ILE A 13 11.50 -10.17 -8.76
C ILE A 13 12.15 -11.55 -8.62
N ASP A 14 12.60 -12.13 -9.70
CA ASP A 14 13.26 -13.45 -9.71
C ASP A 14 14.77 -13.37 -9.47
N THR A 15 15.43 -12.32 -9.94
CA THR A 15 16.90 -12.12 -9.80
C THR A 15 17.27 -11.39 -8.52
N SER A 16 16.33 -10.66 -7.92
CA SER A 16 16.56 -9.73 -6.81
C SER A 16 17.52 -8.57 -7.12
N ASP A 17 17.85 -8.34 -8.40
CA ASP A 17 18.71 -7.23 -8.82
C ASP A 17 17.91 -5.96 -9.16
N PHE A 18 17.28 -5.38 -8.14
CA PHE A 18 16.52 -4.13 -8.27
C PHE A 18 17.40 -2.93 -8.61
N SER A 19 18.65 -2.92 -8.13
CA SER A 19 19.60 -1.83 -8.40
C SER A 19 20.06 -1.85 -9.85
N GLY A 20 20.37 -3.01 -10.41
CA GLY A 20 20.68 -3.17 -11.85
C GLY A 20 19.51 -2.76 -12.74
N SER A 21 18.27 -3.14 -12.38
CA SER A 21 17.08 -2.73 -13.13
C SER A 21 16.89 -1.22 -13.16
N LEU A 22 17.14 -0.54 -12.04
CA LEU A 22 17.08 0.93 -11.99
C LEU A 22 18.18 1.58 -12.82
N ALA A 23 19.41 1.02 -12.79
CA ALA A 23 20.53 1.49 -13.60
C ALA A 23 20.29 1.31 -15.10
N LEU A 24 19.63 0.22 -15.50
CA LEU A 24 19.20 -0.06 -16.88
C LEU A 24 17.99 0.79 -17.32
N ASN A 25 17.47 1.66 -16.47
CA ASN A 25 16.29 2.49 -16.74
C ASN A 25 15.09 1.67 -17.26
N VAL A 26 14.79 0.52 -16.67
CA VAL A 26 13.62 -0.31 -17.04
C VAL A 26 12.30 0.46 -16.91
N THR A 27 12.29 1.58 -16.16
CA THR A 27 11.14 2.49 -16.05
C THR A 27 10.82 3.19 -17.37
N GLY A 28 11.78 3.26 -18.32
CA GLY A 28 11.60 3.83 -19.65
C GLY A 28 11.51 5.35 -19.67
N LYS A 29 12.20 6.04 -18.76
CA LYS A 29 12.27 7.51 -18.79
C LYS A 29 13.12 8.00 -19.94
N LYS A 30 12.65 9.04 -20.65
CA LYS A 30 13.29 9.57 -21.86
C LYS A 30 14.59 10.33 -21.58
N SER A 31 14.76 10.90 -20.39
CA SER A 31 15.97 11.64 -20.01
C SER A 31 16.68 10.99 -18.83
N ASN A 32 18.00 11.10 -18.80
CA ASN A 32 18.82 10.59 -17.69
C ASN A 32 18.39 11.21 -16.35
N SER A 33 18.20 12.53 -16.30
CA SER A 33 17.72 13.21 -15.08
C SER A 33 16.34 12.70 -14.62
N GLY A 34 15.44 12.36 -15.54
CA GLY A 34 14.14 11.76 -15.25
C GLY A 34 14.28 10.33 -14.71
N ALA A 35 15.20 9.53 -15.26
CA ALA A 35 15.51 8.19 -14.78
C ALA A 35 16.10 8.22 -13.36
N GLU A 36 17.10 9.06 -13.13
CA GLU A 36 17.75 9.23 -11.82
C GLU A 36 16.77 9.69 -10.73
N LYS A 37 15.96 10.71 -11.01
CA LYS A 37 14.92 11.18 -10.08
C LYS A 37 13.92 10.07 -9.76
N THR A 38 13.46 9.34 -10.78
CA THR A 38 12.52 8.23 -10.59
C THR A 38 13.15 7.13 -9.73
N ALA A 39 14.39 6.75 -10.02
CA ALA A 39 15.13 5.75 -9.23
C ALA A 39 15.30 6.20 -7.76
N MET A 40 15.66 7.47 -7.54
CA MET A 40 15.78 8.05 -6.20
C MET A 40 14.47 7.97 -5.41
N TYR A 41 13.34 8.39 -6.03
CA TYR A 41 12.04 8.34 -5.36
C TYR A 41 11.56 6.91 -5.09
N LEU A 42 11.78 5.98 -6.03
CA LEU A 42 11.44 4.57 -5.82
C LEU A 42 12.29 3.95 -4.71
N LYS A 43 13.60 4.20 -4.67
CA LYS A 43 14.48 3.72 -3.59
C LYS A 43 14.07 4.30 -2.23
N ARG A 44 13.73 5.59 -2.16
CA ARG A 44 13.28 6.23 -0.93
C ARG A 44 11.98 5.60 -0.41
N LEU A 45 11.04 5.28 -1.29
CA LEU A 45 9.72 4.78 -0.90
C LEU A 45 9.72 3.27 -0.64
N TYR A 46 10.42 2.47 -1.46
CA TYR A 46 10.36 1.01 -1.42
C TYR A 46 11.65 0.33 -0.94
N SER A 47 12.69 1.06 -0.65
CA SER A 47 14.03 0.62 -0.24
C SER A 47 14.73 -0.36 -1.19
N PHE A 48 14.03 -1.34 -1.75
CA PHE A 48 14.53 -2.47 -2.54
C PHE A 48 15.56 -3.34 -1.79
N ASP A 49 15.45 -3.38 -0.47
CA ASP A 49 16.32 -4.17 0.39
C ASP A 49 15.55 -5.38 0.94
N ARG A 50 15.93 -6.57 0.47
CA ARG A 50 15.32 -7.83 0.89
C ARG A 50 15.63 -8.22 2.34
N GLN A 51 16.59 -7.58 2.98
CA GLN A 51 16.85 -7.77 4.41
C GLN A 51 15.79 -7.05 5.27
N GLN A 52 15.09 -6.07 4.70
CA GLN A 52 13.96 -5.44 5.37
C GLN A 52 12.70 -6.32 5.27
N PRO A 53 12.15 -6.78 6.41
CA PRO A 53 11.01 -7.71 6.41
C PRO A 53 9.79 -7.19 5.62
N SER A 54 9.54 -5.88 5.65
CA SER A 54 8.43 -5.27 4.91
C SER A 54 8.63 -5.36 3.40
N PHE A 55 9.86 -5.14 2.89
CA PHE A 55 10.13 -5.27 1.46
C PHE A 55 10.22 -6.74 1.03
N ALA A 56 10.78 -7.63 1.86
CA ALA A 56 10.74 -9.07 1.61
C ALA A 56 9.29 -9.58 1.50
N ALA A 57 8.41 -9.10 2.37
CA ALA A 57 6.97 -9.38 2.31
C ALA A 57 6.33 -8.84 1.02
N LEU A 58 6.62 -7.59 0.63
CA LEU A 58 6.13 -7.03 -0.64
C LEU A 58 6.58 -7.89 -1.82
N ALA A 59 7.85 -8.26 -1.89
CA ALA A 59 8.39 -9.07 -2.97
C ALA A 59 7.73 -10.47 -3.03
N PHE A 60 7.50 -11.11 -1.88
CA PHE A 60 6.81 -12.39 -1.79
C PHE A 60 5.38 -12.31 -2.35
N PHE A 61 4.59 -11.35 -1.86
CA PHE A 61 3.21 -11.19 -2.34
C PHE A 61 3.14 -10.71 -3.79
N TRP A 62 4.08 -9.87 -4.24
CA TRP A 62 4.14 -9.40 -5.63
C TRP A 62 4.30 -10.54 -6.63
N LYS A 63 5.14 -11.53 -6.29
CA LYS A 63 5.41 -12.69 -7.14
C LYS A 63 4.16 -13.56 -7.36
N THR A 64 3.29 -13.65 -6.36
CA THR A 64 2.09 -14.49 -6.39
C THR A 64 0.81 -13.72 -6.72
N ALA A 65 0.87 -12.40 -6.74
CA ALA A 65 -0.28 -11.52 -6.97
C ALA A 65 -0.73 -11.51 -8.43
N GLU A 66 -2.03 -11.42 -8.61
CA GLU A 66 -2.61 -11.06 -9.90
C GLU A 66 -2.29 -9.60 -10.26
N THR A 67 -2.26 -9.28 -11.56
CA THR A 67 -1.94 -7.92 -12.01
C THR A 67 -2.84 -6.86 -11.38
N ALA A 68 -4.11 -7.18 -11.16
CA ALA A 68 -5.09 -6.27 -10.54
C ALA A 68 -4.84 -6.03 -9.04
N GLU A 69 -4.11 -6.91 -8.35
CA GLU A 69 -3.80 -6.81 -6.92
C GLU A 69 -2.56 -5.93 -6.65
N LYS A 70 -1.62 -5.88 -7.60
CA LYS A 70 -0.32 -5.20 -7.45
C LYS A 70 -0.42 -3.71 -7.05
N PRO A 71 -1.36 -2.90 -7.59
CA PRO A 71 -1.50 -1.51 -7.16
C PRO A 71 -1.85 -1.37 -5.68
N MET A 72 -2.68 -2.29 -5.16
CA MET A 72 -3.04 -2.30 -3.75
C MET A 72 -1.85 -2.70 -2.87
N LEU A 73 -1.08 -3.72 -3.25
CA LEU A 73 0.15 -4.09 -2.52
C LEU A 73 1.13 -2.91 -2.46
N ALA A 74 1.31 -2.20 -3.58
CA ALA A 74 2.15 -1.01 -3.63
C ALA A 74 1.64 0.11 -2.71
N LEU A 75 0.32 0.37 -2.69
CA LEU A 75 -0.30 1.36 -1.80
C LEU A 75 -0.11 0.99 -0.33
N LEU A 76 -0.39 -0.27 0.05
CA LEU A 76 -0.27 -0.74 1.43
C LEU A 76 1.17 -0.65 1.96
N TYR A 77 2.16 -0.90 1.12
CA TYR A 77 3.55 -0.67 1.50
C TYR A 77 3.83 0.83 1.67
N ALA A 78 3.45 1.63 0.66
CA ALA A 78 3.72 3.05 0.63
C ALA A 78 3.08 3.81 1.80
N ILE A 79 1.87 3.45 2.21
CA ILE A 79 1.16 4.09 3.33
C ILE A 79 1.87 3.88 4.67
N CYS A 80 2.70 2.83 4.78
CA CYS A 80 3.51 2.58 5.97
C CYS A 80 4.79 3.42 6.04
N VAL A 81 5.15 4.13 4.94
CA VAL A 81 6.43 4.86 4.79
C VAL A 81 6.23 6.33 4.47
N ASP A 82 5.14 6.70 3.83
CA ASP A 82 4.81 8.06 3.38
C ASP A 82 3.71 8.64 4.26
N ASP A 83 4.10 9.55 5.17
CA ASP A 83 3.19 10.17 6.14
C ASP A 83 2.05 10.93 5.45
N LEU A 84 2.31 11.64 4.34
CA LEU A 84 1.26 12.35 3.62
C LEU A 84 0.23 11.41 2.99
N LEU A 85 0.70 10.25 2.51
CA LEU A 85 -0.20 9.20 2.01
C LEU A 85 -1.01 8.60 3.18
N ALA A 86 -0.38 8.36 4.33
CA ALA A 86 -1.04 7.88 5.54
C ALA A 86 -2.14 8.83 6.01
N GLU A 87 -1.85 10.11 6.10
CA GLU A 87 -2.82 11.14 6.50
C GLU A 87 -3.99 11.25 5.53
N SER A 88 -3.76 11.00 4.25
CA SER A 88 -4.81 11.05 3.22
C SER A 88 -5.85 9.95 3.34
N LEU A 89 -5.61 8.90 4.15
CA LEU A 89 -6.62 7.88 4.48
C LEU A 89 -7.88 8.51 5.06
N ALA A 90 -7.75 9.60 5.82
CA ALA A 90 -8.89 10.30 6.42
C ALA A 90 -9.96 10.74 5.38
N VAL A 91 -9.57 11.03 4.12
CA VAL A 91 -10.53 11.35 3.04
C VAL A 91 -11.38 10.13 2.70
N LEU A 92 -10.78 8.93 2.71
CA LEU A 92 -11.46 7.68 2.38
C LEU A 92 -12.37 7.23 3.54
N GLU A 93 -11.93 7.42 4.77
CA GLU A 93 -12.71 7.09 5.98
C GLU A 93 -13.93 8.01 6.15
N ALA A 94 -13.81 9.28 5.74
CA ALA A 94 -14.90 10.25 5.79
C ALA A 94 -15.92 10.09 4.63
N SER A 95 -15.69 9.17 3.69
CA SER A 95 -16.52 9.00 2.49
C SER A 95 -17.00 7.57 2.33
N VAL A 96 -18.18 7.39 1.71
CA VAL A 96 -18.76 6.08 1.44
C VAL A 96 -18.73 5.73 -0.06
N PRO A 97 -18.69 4.45 -0.45
CA PRO A 97 -18.75 4.04 -1.85
C PRO A 97 -19.94 4.65 -2.58
N GLY A 98 -19.70 5.23 -3.76
CA GLY A 98 -20.68 5.97 -4.56
C GLY A 98 -20.67 7.49 -4.33
N GLU A 99 -20.08 7.97 -3.26
CA GLU A 99 -20.00 9.39 -2.95
C GLU A 99 -19.04 10.13 -3.91
N LYS A 100 -19.42 11.34 -4.31
CA LYS A 100 -18.55 12.24 -5.09
C LYS A 100 -17.37 12.68 -4.25
N LEU A 101 -16.17 12.56 -4.80
CA LEU A 101 -14.94 13.07 -4.23
C LEU A 101 -14.42 14.27 -5.04
N SER A 102 -13.59 15.08 -4.40
CA SER A 102 -12.83 16.15 -5.02
C SER A 102 -11.37 16.07 -4.57
N VAL A 103 -10.45 16.52 -5.42
CA VAL A 103 -9.03 16.70 -5.04
C VAL A 103 -8.90 17.70 -3.89
N GLU A 104 -9.82 18.65 -3.78
CA GLU A 104 -9.88 19.62 -2.68
C GLU A 104 -10.01 18.96 -1.29
N PHE A 105 -10.61 17.79 -1.18
CA PHE A 105 -10.66 17.07 0.11
C PHE A 105 -9.26 16.68 0.58
N PHE A 106 -8.39 16.27 -0.34
CA PHE A 106 -6.98 15.99 -0.06
C PHE A 106 -6.19 17.28 0.24
N GLU A 107 -6.47 18.39 -0.47
CA GLU A 107 -5.87 19.70 -0.16
C GLU A 107 -6.23 20.15 1.26
N ASN A 108 -7.50 20.00 1.65
CA ASN A 108 -7.99 20.39 2.98
C ASN A 108 -7.30 19.59 4.10
N ILE A 109 -7.09 18.28 3.93
CA ILE A 109 -6.34 17.47 4.89
C ILE A 109 -4.90 17.97 5.02
N LEU A 110 -4.22 18.23 3.89
CA LEU A 110 -2.86 18.77 3.89
C LEU A 110 -2.77 20.13 4.60
N GLN A 111 -3.71 21.04 4.32
CA GLN A 111 -3.72 22.37 4.93
C GLN A 111 -4.03 22.29 6.42
N LYS A 112 -4.92 21.38 6.83
CA LYS A 112 -5.27 21.15 8.24
C LYS A 112 -4.08 20.63 9.04
N ASN A 113 -3.36 19.64 8.49
CA ASN A 113 -2.29 18.96 9.20
C ASN A 113 -0.95 19.71 9.10
N HIS A 114 -0.75 20.46 8.00
CA HIS A 114 0.49 21.19 7.71
C HIS A 114 0.19 22.65 7.35
N PRO A 115 -0.36 23.47 8.29
CA PRO A 115 -0.76 24.84 8.01
C PRO A 115 0.45 25.68 7.57
N ASN A 116 0.31 26.38 6.42
CA ASN A 116 1.34 27.24 5.83
C ASN A 116 2.66 26.56 5.45
N HIS A 117 2.72 25.22 5.45
CA HIS A 117 3.94 24.49 5.11
C HIS A 117 4.17 24.40 3.59
N TYR A 118 3.10 24.28 2.81
CA TYR A 118 3.16 24.15 1.36
C TYR A 118 2.59 25.40 0.66
N SER A 119 3.23 25.80 -0.46
CA SER A 119 2.62 26.79 -1.33
C SER A 119 1.31 26.24 -1.95
N PRO A 120 0.35 27.08 -2.36
CA PRO A 120 -0.90 26.62 -2.98
C PRO A 120 -0.68 25.64 -4.15
N ASN A 121 0.30 25.93 -5.02
CA ASN A 121 0.63 25.07 -6.15
C ASN A 121 1.22 23.71 -5.70
N SER A 122 2.06 23.70 -4.67
CA SER A 122 2.63 22.48 -4.10
C SER A 122 1.54 21.64 -3.44
N CYS A 123 0.66 22.27 -2.64
CA CYS A 123 -0.46 21.62 -1.98
C CYS A 123 -1.35 20.91 -3.01
N LYS A 124 -1.75 21.61 -4.08
CA LYS A 124 -2.54 21.06 -5.16
C LYS A 124 -1.84 19.87 -5.85
N SER A 125 -0.55 20.00 -6.15
CA SER A 125 0.22 18.91 -6.79
C SER A 125 0.33 17.67 -5.90
N ILE A 126 0.55 17.85 -4.59
CA ILE A 126 0.58 16.76 -3.60
C ILE A 126 -0.80 16.09 -3.54
N ALA A 127 -1.87 16.86 -3.38
CA ALA A 127 -3.24 16.35 -3.31
C ALA A 127 -3.62 15.51 -4.55
N GLN A 128 -3.24 15.98 -5.74
CA GLN A 128 -3.44 15.23 -6.99
C GLN A 128 -2.68 13.89 -6.98
N ASN A 129 -1.44 13.87 -6.46
CA ASN A 129 -0.65 12.65 -6.35
C ASN A 129 -1.26 11.66 -5.35
N LEU A 130 -1.74 12.15 -4.21
CA LEU A 130 -2.44 11.34 -3.20
C LEU A 130 -3.71 10.72 -3.78
N ALA A 131 -4.59 11.54 -4.37
CA ALA A 131 -5.80 11.06 -5.05
C ALA A 131 -5.49 10.04 -6.16
N SER A 132 -4.41 10.26 -6.92
CA SER A 132 -3.94 9.33 -7.96
C SER A 132 -3.50 7.98 -7.37
N SER A 133 -2.85 7.97 -6.20
CA SER A 133 -2.44 6.73 -5.53
C SER A 133 -3.65 5.89 -5.12
N TRP A 134 -4.65 6.50 -4.49
CA TRP A 134 -5.90 5.85 -4.13
C TRP A 134 -6.70 5.37 -5.33
N LYS A 135 -6.66 6.15 -6.43
CA LYS A 135 -7.31 5.77 -7.70
C LYS A 135 -6.66 4.55 -8.32
N GLN A 136 -5.33 4.46 -8.33
CA GLN A 136 -4.61 3.30 -8.85
C GLN A 136 -4.91 2.04 -8.05
N ALA A 137 -5.10 2.17 -6.73
CA ALA A 137 -5.50 1.07 -5.85
C ALA A 137 -7.01 0.72 -5.92
N GLY A 138 -7.79 1.46 -6.71
CA GLY A 138 -9.21 1.16 -6.94
C GLY A 138 -10.19 1.78 -5.95
N PHE A 139 -9.74 2.66 -5.04
CA PHE A 139 -10.64 3.36 -4.11
C PHE A 139 -11.32 4.58 -4.69
N ILE A 140 -10.86 5.05 -5.83
CA ILE A 140 -11.41 6.20 -6.55
C ILE A 140 -11.59 5.82 -8.03
N ALA A 141 -12.75 6.13 -8.59
CA ALA A 141 -13.03 5.97 -10.02
C ALA A 141 -13.43 7.31 -10.67
N GLY A 142 -13.42 7.33 -12.03
CA GLY A 142 -13.81 8.51 -12.83
C GLY A 142 -12.62 9.30 -13.35
N LYS A 143 -12.85 10.18 -14.34
CA LYS A 143 -11.82 11.07 -14.93
C LYS A 143 -12.06 12.52 -14.57
N VAL A 144 -13.23 13.05 -14.88
CA VAL A 144 -13.63 14.44 -14.63
C VAL A 144 -14.38 14.54 -13.30
N SER A 145 -15.38 13.68 -13.11
CA SER A 145 -16.05 13.51 -11.83
C SER A 145 -15.49 12.24 -11.18
N ILE A 146 -14.86 12.39 -10.05
CA ILE A 146 -14.31 11.26 -9.30
C ILE A 146 -15.27 10.87 -8.17
N SER A 147 -15.36 9.57 -7.92
CA SER A 147 -16.22 9.02 -6.86
C SER A 147 -15.47 7.95 -6.06
N ARG A 148 -15.89 7.78 -4.80
CA ARG A 148 -15.43 6.73 -3.91
C ARG A 148 -15.89 5.37 -4.42
N THR A 149 -14.98 4.43 -4.50
CA THR A 149 -15.24 3.03 -4.86
C THR A 149 -14.60 2.10 -3.85
N GLN A 150 -15.13 0.89 -3.68
CA GLN A 150 -14.52 -0.14 -2.85
C GLN A 150 -13.91 -1.21 -3.76
N PRO A 151 -12.57 -1.34 -3.80
CA PRO A 151 -11.94 -2.42 -4.55
C PRO A 151 -12.22 -3.79 -3.92
N ASN A 152 -12.16 -4.83 -4.72
CA ASN A 152 -12.18 -6.19 -4.20
C ASN A 152 -10.87 -6.50 -3.45
N ILE A 153 -10.98 -6.85 -2.18
CA ILE A 153 -9.84 -7.20 -1.33
C ILE A 153 -9.72 -8.72 -1.27
N SER A 154 -8.72 -9.25 -1.96
CA SER A 154 -8.40 -10.67 -1.90
C SER A 154 -7.70 -11.04 -0.58
N TYR A 155 -7.64 -12.35 -0.28
CA TYR A 155 -6.90 -12.86 0.86
C TYR A 155 -5.40 -12.50 0.78
N ARG A 156 -4.79 -12.38 -0.41
CA ARG A 156 -3.38 -11.98 -0.56
C ARG A 156 -3.16 -10.54 -0.12
N ILE A 157 -4.03 -9.63 -0.58
CA ILE A 157 -4.00 -8.21 -0.18
C ILE A 157 -4.20 -8.08 1.33
N ALA A 158 -5.21 -8.76 1.88
CA ALA A 158 -5.48 -8.72 3.31
C ALA A 158 -4.33 -9.31 4.13
N CYS A 159 -3.80 -10.47 3.73
CA CYS A 159 -2.67 -11.11 4.39
C CYS A 159 -1.42 -10.20 4.40
N PHE A 160 -1.15 -9.51 3.29
CA PHE A 160 -0.06 -8.55 3.23
C PHE A 160 -0.28 -7.37 4.20
N ALA A 161 -1.49 -6.81 4.28
CA ALA A 161 -1.81 -5.76 5.24
C ALA A 161 -1.64 -6.23 6.70
N PHE A 162 -2.10 -7.43 7.03
CA PHE A 162 -1.94 -8.03 8.36
C PHE A 162 -0.46 -8.28 8.69
N LEU A 163 0.33 -8.76 7.71
CA LEU A 163 1.77 -8.96 7.88
C LEU A 163 2.50 -7.64 8.11
N LEU A 164 2.19 -6.57 7.37
CA LEU A 164 2.76 -5.24 7.60
C LEU A 164 2.46 -4.75 9.03
N ALA A 165 1.22 -4.89 9.49
CA ALA A 165 0.84 -4.56 10.86
C ALA A 165 1.64 -5.38 11.89
N TYR A 166 1.81 -6.68 11.64
CA TYR A 166 2.58 -7.58 12.50
C TYR A 166 4.07 -7.20 12.56
N ILE A 167 4.69 -6.85 11.41
CA ILE A 167 6.07 -6.35 11.32
C ILE A 167 6.22 -5.04 12.11
N GLN A 168 5.21 -4.17 12.10
CA GLN A 168 5.16 -2.95 12.91
C GLN A 168 4.90 -3.19 14.41
N GLY A 169 4.87 -4.45 14.87
CA GLY A 169 4.70 -4.80 16.27
C GLY A 169 3.26 -4.94 16.75
N LYS A 170 2.25 -4.80 15.87
CA LYS A 170 0.85 -5.03 16.25
C LYS A 170 0.60 -6.51 16.48
N ARG A 171 -0.23 -6.83 17.50
CA ARG A 171 -0.55 -8.22 17.88
C ARG A 171 -2.04 -8.33 18.24
N GLY A 172 -2.61 -9.53 18.09
CA GLY A 172 -4.00 -9.79 18.43
C GLY A 172 -4.95 -8.81 17.74
N ASP A 173 -5.94 -8.32 18.46
CA ASP A 173 -6.95 -7.39 17.94
C ASP A 173 -6.39 -6.01 17.56
N PHE A 174 -5.20 -5.61 18.04
CA PHE A 174 -4.55 -4.37 17.62
C PHE A 174 -4.16 -4.35 16.14
N ILE A 175 -4.16 -5.50 15.47
CA ILE A 175 -3.93 -5.58 14.02
C ILE A 175 -5.07 -4.88 13.26
N TRP A 176 -6.31 -5.03 13.71
CA TRP A 176 -7.49 -4.47 13.02
C TRP A 176 -7.49 -2.94 12.98
N SER A 177 -6.95 -2.28 13.98
CA SER A 177 -6.83 -0.82 14.07
C SER A 177 -5.52 -0.26 13.49
N SER A 178 -4.69 -1.10 12.89
CA SER A 178 -3.44 -0.65 12.26
C SER A 178 -3.68 0.05 10.92
N LEU A 179 -2.82 1.01 10.60
CA LEU A 179 -2.92 1.82 9.38
C LEU A 179 -3.06 0.98 8.09
N PRO A 180 -2.20 -0.03 7.81
CA PRO A 180 -2.35 -0.82 6.58
C PRO A 180 -3.66 -1.63 6.54
N VAL A 181 -4.21 -2.01 7.68
CA VAL A 181 -5.48 -2.76 7.73
C VAL A 181 -6.67 -1.83 7.58
N GLN A 182 -6.66 -0.66 8.22
CA GLN A 182 -7.69 0.37 8.04
C GLN A 182 -7.76 0.85 6.58
N ALA A 183 -6.61 0.94 5.89
CA ALA A 183 -6.55 1.29 4.48
C ALA A 183 -7.28 0.30 3.56
N LEU A 184 -7.63 -0.91 4.01
CA LEU A 184 -8.48 -1.83 3.24
C LEU A 184 -9.93 -1.35 3.13
N GLY A 185 -10.38 -0.49 4.04
CA GLY A 185 -11.75 0.05 4.05
C GLY A 185 -12.83 -1.01 4.30
N LEU A 186 -12.51 -2.07 5.04
CA LEU A 186 -13.40 -3.18 5.33
C LEU A 186 -13.82 -3.21 6.81
N PRO A 187 -15.06 -3.62 7.12
CA PRO A 187 -15.47 -3.86 8.50
C PRO A 187 -14.72 -5.07 9.10
N GLU A 188 -14.56 -5.06 10.42
CA GLU A 188 -13.79 -6.09 11.14
C GLU A 188 -14.28 -7.52 10.85
N SER A 189 -15.60 -7.72 10.71
CA SER A 189 -16.16 -9.04 10.37
C SER A 189 -15.63 -9.60 9.05
N GLN A 190 -15.45 -8.75 8.04
CA GLN A 190 -14.85 -9.16 6.76
C GLN A 190 -13.34 -9.39 6.89
N LEU A 191 -12.64 -8.55 7.69
CA LEU A 191 -11.21 -8.75 7.98
C LEU A 191 -10.96 -10.09 8.67
N ARG A 192 -11.80 -10.48 9.66
CA ARG A 192 -11.71 -11.77 10.31
C ARG A 192 -11.95 -12.96 9.36
N ASN A 193 -12.90 -12.84 8.43
CA ASN A 193 -13.13 -13.84 7.40
C ASN A 193 -11.91 -14.00 6.48
N LEU A 194 -11.30 -12.89 6.08
CA LEU A 194 -10.06 -12.90 5.29
C LEU A 194 -8.88 -13.50 6.07
N ALA A 195 -8.80 -13.27 7.40
CA ALA A 195 -7.78 -13.90 8.24
C ALA A 195 -7.95 -15.43 8.30
N ILE A 196 -9.20 -15.92 8.39
CA ILE A 196 -9.50 -17.37 8.29
C ILE A 196 -9.05 -17.91 6.91
N GLU A 197 -9.34 -17.18 5.84
CA GLU A 197 -8.92 -17.53 4.49
C GLU A 197 -7.38 -17.60 4.35
N CYS A 198 -6.66 -16.64 4.94
CA CYS A 198 -5.19 -16.63 4.95
C CYS A 198 -4.63 -17.83 5.75
N SER A 199 -5.24 -18.14 6.88
CA SER A 199 -4.84 -19.27 7.73
C SER A 199 -5.04 -20.62 7.02
N LYS A 200 -6.17 -20.82 6.33
CA LYS A 200 -6.43 -22.02 5.51
C LYS A 200 -5.40 -22.25 4.38
N ARG A 201 -4.64 -21.20 4.01
CA ARG A 201 -3.60 -21.25 2.98
C ARG A 201 -2.18 -21.24 3.53
N ASP A 202 -2.04 -21.48 4.83
CA ASP A 202 -0.76 -21.50 5.53
C ASP A 202 0.08 -20.21 5.38
N LEU A 203 -0.61 -19.06 5.17
CA LEU A 203 0.03 -17.74 5.08
C LEU A 203 0.19 -17.08 6.45
N MET A 204 -0.62 -17.47 7.42
CA MET A 204 -0.57 -17.00 8.81
C MET A 204 -1.26 -18.03 9.73
N GLU A 205 -0.96 -17.96 11.00
CA GLU A 205 -1.75 -18.60 12.03
C GLU A 205 -2.78 -17.61 12.56
N TYR A 206 -4.04 -18.03 12.60
CA TYR A 206 -5.15 -17.22 13.12
C TYR A 206 -6.04 -18.07 14.02
N GLN A 207 -6.23 -17.62 15.24
CA GLN A 207 -7.15 -18.23 16.20
C GLN A 207 -7.94 -17.13 16.90
N HIS A 208 -9.21 -17.34 17.07
CA HIS A 208 -10.10 -16.44 17.81
C HIS A 208 -11.04 -17.27 18.67
N ALA A 209 -10.99 -17.04 19.99
CA ALA A 209 -11.83 -17.72 20.96
C ALA A 209 -12.27 -16.72 22.06
N GLY A 210 -13.57 -16.50 22.15
CA GLY A 210 -14.13 -15.49 23.06
C GLY A 210 -13.63 -14.10 22.75
N SER A 211 -12.87 -13.49 23.66
CA SER A 211 -12.26 -12.16 23.50
C SER A 211 -10.78 -12.21 23.12
N VAL A 212 -10.22 -13.40 22.88
CA VAL A 212 -8.79 -13.54 22.59
C VAL A 212 -8.57 -13.82 21.12
N THR A 213 -7.77 -12.99 20.48
CA THR A 213 -7.31 -13.17 19.10
C THR A 213 -5.81 -13.41 19.10
N THR A 214 -5.37 -14.50 18.47
CA THR A 214 -3.95 -14.82 18.25
C THR A 214 -3.67 -14.77 16.75
N ILE A 215 -2.63 -14.04 16.38
CA ILE A 215 -2.14 -13.91 15.00
C ILE A 215 -0.62 -14.10 15.02
N SER A 216 -0.11 -15.01 14.19
CA SER A 216 1.32 -15.25 14.01
C SER A 216 1.68 -15.37 12.55
N PHE A 217 2.83 -14.81 12.19
CA PHE A 217 3.45 -14.91 10.87
C PHE A 217 4.84 -15.55 10.93
N ALA A 218 5.17 -16.24 12.04
CA ALA A 218 6.50 -16.77 12.25
C ALA A 218 6.95 -17.71 11.11
N ALA A 219 6.08 -18.62 10.68
CA ALA A 219 6.38 -19.54 9.57
C ALA A 219 6.60 -18.82 8.24
N LEU A 220 5.79 -17.80 7.91
CA LEU A 220 5.93 -17.02 6.69
C LEU A 220 7.19 -16.15 6.74
N LEU A 221 7.47 -15.48 7.85
CA LEU A 221 8.68 -14.66 8.02
C LEU A 221 9.95 -15.48 7.87
N ASN A 222 10.01 -16.69 8.42
CA ASN A 222 11.14 -17.62 8.22
C ASN A 222 11.33 -18.05 6.75
N LYS A 223 10.24 -18.03 5.96
CA LYS A 223 10.27 -18.42 4.54
C LYS A 223 10.71 -17.28 3.61
N ILE A 224 10.46 -16.04 3.99
CA ILE A 224 10.71 -14.87 3.13
C ILE A 224 11.97 -14.08 3.53
N GLY A 225 12.52 -14.28 4.71
CA GLY A 225 13.83 -13.77 5.19
C GLY A 225 14.89 -14.76 4.88
#